data_0a8567cdff87d0875e53e4d6f96f10b1
#
_entry.id   0a8567cdff87d0875e53e4d6f96f10b1
#
_cell.length_a   1.000
_cell.length_b   1.000
_cell.length_c   1.000
_cell.angle_alpha   90.00
_cell.angle_beta   90.00
_cell.angle_gamma   90.00
#
_symmetry.space_group_name_H-M   'P 1'
#
loop_
_entity.id
_entity.type
_entity.pdbx_description
1 polymer ?
#
loop_
_entity_poly.entity_id
_entity_poly.type
_entity_poly.pdbx_seq_one_letter_code
_entity_poly.pdbx_strand_id
1 'polypeptide(L)'
;MNDISFTAKDGAITGFIGHNGAGKSTTIKAITGVIRPTSGSITINGIDIQKDGKKAKSQFGYVSDSPDHFLRLSGVEYLNFMADIYDTPLDGRSAFIENYAKRFGIYDSLNSTILSYSHGMRQKIMIMGALIHNPSVWILDEPLTGLDPQSAFELKQMMREHVQKGNSVFFSTHVLEVAEKLCDEICIIKKGKLLYCGTLDELRATHKSNASLENIFLELTETKD
;
A
#
# COMPACT_ATOMS: atom_id res chain seq x y z
N MET A 1 13.93 -13.37 3.48
CA MET A 1 14.02 -12.71 2.16
C MET A 1 15.35 -13.10 1.56
N ASN A 2 15.36 -13.55 0.32
CA ASN A 2 16.54 -14.12 -0.31
C ASN A 2 16.89 -13.30 -1.54
N ASP A 3 17.65 -12.21 -1.32
CA ASP A 3 18.24 -11.38 -2.38
C ASP A 3 17.24 -10.93 -3.44
N ILE A 4 16.31 -10.05 -3.03
CA ILE A 4 15.30 -9.47 -3.94
C ILE A 4 15.71 -8.07 -4.34
N SER A 5 15.62 -7.78 -5.63
CA SER A 5 15.86 -6.45 -6.21
C SER A 5 14.75 -6.11 -7.19
N PHE A 6 14.12 -4.97 -7.03
CA PHE A 6 13.11 -4.44 -7.94
C PHE A 6 12.98 -2.92 -7.79
N THR A 7 12.32 -2.30 -8.74
CA THR A 7 11.98 -0.88 -8.71
C THR A 7 10.50 -0.73 -9.01
N ALA A 8 9.77 0.01 -8.17
CA ALA A 8 8.43 0.49 -8.48
C ALA A 8 8.55 1.83 -9.22
N LYS A 9 7.82 1.98 -10.32
CA LYS A 9 7.92 3.17 -11.18
C LYS A 9 7.04 4.31 -10.69
N ASP A 10 7.47 5.53 -10.99
CA ASP A 10 6.67 6.73 -10.77
C ASP A 10 5.44 6.73 -11.70
N GLY A 11 4.33 7.26 -11.19
CA GLY A 11 3.07 7.31 -11.93
C GLY A 11 2.40 5.96 -12.19
N ALA A 12 2.80 4.92 -11.47
CA ALA A 12 2.29 3.56 -11.66
C ALA A 12 1.74 2.96 -10.35
N ILE A 13 0.78 2.04 -10.50
CA ILE A 13 0.31 1.15 -9.45
C ILE A 13 1.07 -0.17 -9.57
N THR A 14 1.96 -0.45 -8.63
CA THR A 14 2.73 -1.70 -8.55
C THR A 14 2.10 -2.65 -7.53
N GLY A 15 1.66 -3.82 -7.98
CA GLY A 15 1.14 -4.89 -7.14
C GLY A 15 2.23 -5.87 -6.71
N PHE A 16 2.39 -6.11 -5.41
CA PHE A 16 3.30 -7.10 -4.86
C PHE A 16 2.54 -8.35 -4.46
N ILE A 17 2.64 -9.40 -5.27
CA ILE A 17 1.73 -10.54 -5.27
C ILE A 17 2.43 -11.79 -4.76
N GLY A 18 1.73 -12.57 -3.94
CA GLY A 18 2.23 -13.84 -3.44
C GLY A 18 1.27 -14.48 -2.44
N HIS A 19 1.40 -15.77 -2.23
CA HIS A 19 0.65 -16.48 -1.18
C HIS A 19 0.93 -15.92 0.22
N ASN A 20 0.09 -16.28 1.17
CA ASN A 20 0.36 -15.99 2.59
C ASN A 20 1.68 -16.64 3.00
N GLY A 21 2.52 -15.90 3.72
CA GLY A 21 3.86 -16.37 4.09
C GLY A 21 4.93 -16.24 2.99
N ALA A 22 4.61 -15.74 1.79
CA ALA A 22 5.61 -15.56 0.72
C ALA A 22 6.68 -14.49 1.04
N GLY A 23 6.43 -13.60 2.02
CA GLY A 23 7.36 -12.55 2.43
C GLY A 23 6.88 -11.13 2.10
N LYS A 24 5.62 -10.93 1.68
CA LYS A 24 5.06 -9.62 1.30
C LYS A 24 5.20 -8.58 2.42
N SER A 25 4.58 -8.82 3.56
CA SER A 25 4.62 -7.88 4.71
C SER A 25 6.03 -7.69 5.27
N THR A 26 6.88 -8.72 5.22
CA THR A 26 8.30 -8.59 5.60
C THR A 26 9.04 -7.63 4.67
N THR A 27 8.79 -7.72 3.36
CA THR A 27 9.38 -6.81 2.38
C THR A 27 8.88 -5.37 2.60
N ILE A 28 7.58 -5.18 2.78
CA ILE A 28 6.98 -3.87 3.07
C ILE A 28 7.56 -3.28 4.36
N LYS A 29 7.69 -4.06 5.43
CA LYS A 29 8.31 -3.62 6.69
C LYS A 29 9.77 -3.21 6.49
N ALA A 30 10.51 -3.86 5.60
CA ALA A 30 11.87 -3.44 5.25
C ALA A 30 11.86 -2.14 4.44
N ILE A 31 10.99 -2.01 3.43
CA ILE A 31 10.84 -0.80 2.60
C ILE A 31 10.47 0.42 3.46
N THR A 32 9.59 0.24 4.44
CA THR A 32 9.14 1.32 5.34
C THR A 32 10.09 1.58 6.51
N GLY A 33 11.19 0.80 6.61
CA GLY A 33 12.19 0.96 7.67
C GLY A 33 11.68 0.54 9.06
N VAL A 34 10.65 -0.32 9.13
CA VAL A 34 10.18 -0.96 10.37
C VAL A 34 11.16 -2.07 10.79
N ILE A 35 11.69 -2.80 9.81
CA ILE A 35 12.76 -3.77 10.02
C ILE A 35 13.97 -3.41 9.17
N ARG A 36 15.17 -3.71 9.67
CA ARG A 36 16.41 -3.47 8.94
C ARG A 36 16.78 -4.70 8.12
N PRO A 37 17.06 -4.57 6.80
CA PRO A 37 17.57 -5.68 6.01
C PRO A 37 18.99 -6.07 6.47
N THR A 38 19.35 -7.35 6.34
CA THR A 38 20.67 -7.87 6.71
C THR A 38 21.75 -7.31 5.77
N SER A 39 21.40 -7.12 4.49
CA SER A 39 22.29 -6.57 3.46
C SER A 39 21.48 -5.85 2.37
N GLY A 40 22.14 -5.13 1.49
CA GLY A 40 21.51 -4.35 0.43
C GLY A 40 21.11 -2.95 0.85
N SER A 41 20.41 -2.24 -0.02
CA SER A 41 19.94 -0.89 0.21
C SER A 41 18.51 -0.73 -0.28
N ILE A 42 17.78 0.19 0.35
CA ILE A 42 16.41 0.55 -0.03
C ILE A 42 16.37 2.07 -0.17
N THR A 43 15.91 2.53 -1.31
CA THR A 43 15.76 3.97 -1.57
C THR A 43 14.31 4.31 -1.90
N ILE A 44 13.84 5.46 -1.44
CA ILE A 44 12.54 6.03 -1.78
C ILE A 44 12.80 7.43 -2.34
N ASN A 45 12.42 7.67 -3.58
CA ASN A 45 12.76 8.90 -4.31
C ASN A 45 14.26 9.25 -4.24
N GLY A 46 15.11 8.23 -4.39
CA GLY A 46 16.57 8.39 -4.30
C GLY A 46 17.14 8.56 -2.89
N ILE A 47 16.29 8.56 -1.83
CA ILE A 47 16.71 8.72 -0.44
C ILE A 47 16.84 7.34 0.21
N ASP A 48 18.04 7.01 0.67
CA ASP A 48 18.32 5.75 1.36
C ASP A 48 17.66 5.75 2.75
N ILE A 49 16.74 4.78 2.99
CA ILE A 49 15.97 4.72 4.24
C ILE A 49 16.80 4.41 5.47
N GLN A 50 17.99 3.81 5.31
CA GLN A 50 18.88 3.51 6.42
C GLN A 50 19.77 4.70 6.77
N LYS A 51 20.11 5.55 5.80
CA LYS A 51 20.99 6.70 5.98
C LYS A 51 20.23 7.95 6.41
N ASP A 52 19.09 8.22 5.78
CA ASP A 52 18.22 9.37 6.07
C ASP A 52 16.76 8.92 6.21
N GLY A 53 16.50 8.11 7.23
CA GLY A 53 15.20 7.49 7.45
C GLY A 53 14.06 8.50 7.69
N LYS A 54 14.33 9.64 8.36
CA LYS A 54 13.30 10.68 8.57
C LYS A 54 12.86 11.28 7.23
N LYS A 55 13.81 11.67 6.39
CA LYS A 55 13.55 12.25 5.08
C LYS A 55 12.92 11.23 4.13
N ALA A 56 13.36 9.96 4.14
CA ALA A 56 12.73 8.90 3.35
C ALA A 56 11.28 8.66 3.78
N LYS A 57 11.00 8.63 5.09
CA LYS A 57 9.64 8.42 5.64
C LYS A 57 8.69 9.58 5.35
N SER A 58 9.16 10.80 5.16
CA SER A 58 8.31 11.91 4.74
C SER A 58 7.85 11.81 3.28
N GLN A 59 8.45 10.93 2.47
CA GLN A 59 8.08 10.74 1.07
C GLN A 59 6.89 9.80 0.89
N PHE A 60 6.57 8.98 1.88
CA PHE A 60 5.53 7.97 1.71
C PHE A 60 4.48 7.97 2.82
N GLY A 61 3.27 7.58 2.48
CA GLY A 61 2.23 7.15 3.41
C GLY A 61 2.19 5.64 3.49
N TYR A 62 2.12 5.09 4.70
CA TYR A 62 2.09 3.63 4.92
C TYR A 62 0.84 3.18 5.66
N VAL A 63 0.19 2.16 5.11
CA VAL A 63 -0.94 1.45 5.73
C VAL A 63 -0.52 0.01 5.97
N SER A 64 -0.50 -0.41 7.23
CA SER A 64 -0.19 -1.79 7.60
C SER A 64 -1.38 -2.73 7.40
N ASP A 65 -1.12 -4.03 7.36
CA ASP A 65 -2.10 -5.11 7.32
C ASP A 65 -3.00 -5.20 8.58
N SER A 66 -2.56 -4.59 9.69
CA SER A 66 -3.32 -4.50 10.93
C SER A 66 -3.69 -3.04 11.22
N PRO A 67 -4.98 -2.69 11.23
CA PRO A 67 -5.44 -1.33 11.54
C PRO A 67 -5.61 -1.05 13.04
N ASP A 68 -5.15 -1.93 13.92
CA ASP A 68 -5.36 -1.86 15.36
C ASP A 68 -4.34 -0.95 16.06
N HIS A 69 -4.17 0.26 15.51
CA HIS A 69 -3.30 1.29 16.07
C HIS A 69 -4.13 2.46 16.61
N PHE A 70 -3.58 3.17 17.58
CA PHE A 70 -4.14 4.42 18.12
C PHE A 70 -5.61 4.29 18.63
N LEU A 71 -6.00 3.13 19.12
CA LEU A 71 -7.39 2.78 19.47
C LEU A 71 -8.05 3.73 20.49
N ARG A 72 -7.24 4.43 21.32
CA ARG A 72 -7.74 5.36 22.33
C ARG A 72 -8.04 6.76 21.80
N LEU A 73 -7.57 7.10 20.62
CA LEU A 73 -7.85 8.38 19.98
C LEU A 73 -9.21 8.31 19.27
N SER A 74 -9.88 9.44 19.15
CA SER A 74 -10.96 9.60 18.16
C SER A 74 -10.37 9.67 16.74
N GLY A 75 -11.22 9.45 15.74
CA GLY A 75 -10.78 9.54 14.34
C GLY A 75 -10.17 10.90 14.00
N VAL A 76 -10.80 11.99 14.45
CA VAL A 76 -10.29 13.35 14.19
C VAL A 76 -8.98 13.63 14.92
N GLU A 77 -8.84 13.17 16.17
CA GLU A 77 -7.58 13.31 16.93
C GLU A 77 -6.44 12.56 16.24
N TYR A 78 -6.69 11.32 15.80
CA TYR A 78 -5.70 10.54 15.05
C TYR A 78 -5.26 11.24 13.77
N LEU A 79 -6.20 11.76 12.97
CA LEU A 79 -5.85 12.44 11.72
C LEU A 79 -5.05 13.72 11.96
N ASN A 80 -5.40 14.52 12.97
CA ASN A 80 -4.62 15.70 13.33
C ASN A 80 -3.23 15.31 13.86
N PHE A 81 -3.13 14.26 14.68
CA PHE A 81 -1.87 13.73 15.15
C PHE A 81 -0.96 13.31 13.99
N MET A 82 -1.49 12.59 13.00
CA MET A 82 -0.74 12.22 11.80
C MET A 82 -0.29 13.46 11.02
N ALA A 83 -1.17 14.44 10.84
CA ALA A 83 -0.83 15.69 10.17
C ALA A 83 0.30 16.45 10.90
N ASP A 84 0.30 16.46 12.24
CA ASP A 84 1.34 17.11 13.03
C ASP A 84 2.69 16.40 12.93
N ILE A 85 2.70 15.05 12.91
CA ILE A 85 3.95 14.26 12.72
C ILE A 85 4.65 14.62 11.41
N TYR A 86 3.87 14.91 10.35
CA TYR A 86 4.41 15.22 9.03
C TYR A 86 4.49 16.72 8.76
N ASP A 87 4.36 17.57 9.78
CA ASP A 87 4.40 19.04 9.66
C ASP A 87 3.43 19.56 8.58
N THR A 88 2.27 18.88 8.39
CA THR A 88 1.25 19.29 7.41
C THR A 88 0.61 20.60 7.87
N PRO A 89 0.50 21.64 7.00
CA PRO A 89 -0.13 22.91 7.37
C PRO A 89 -1.56 22.74 7.90
N LEU A 90 -1.98 23.61 8.83
CA LEU A 90 -3.36 23.60 9.36
C LEU A 90 -4.38 23.94 8.28
N ASP A 91 -3.98 24.82 7.36
CA ASP A 91 -4.82 25.20 6.22
C ASP A 91 -5.07 23.98 5.32
N GLY A 92 -6.34 23.74 5.01
CA GLY A 92 -6.78 22.60 4.20
C GLY A 92 -6.98 21.27 4.95
N ARG A 93 -6.49 21.09 6.21
CA ARG A 93 -6.69 19.84 6.96
C ARG A 93 -8.16 19.46 7.12
N SER A 94 -8.98 20.43 7.55
CA SER A 94 -10.41 20.20 7.76
C SER A 94 -11.11 19.79 6.48
N ALA A 95 -10.79 20.45 5.37
CA ALA A 95 -11.35 20.12 4.06
C ALA A 95 -10.92 18.72 3.60
N PHE A 96 -9.64 18.35 3.80
CA PHE A 96 -9.16 16.99 3.54
C PHE A 96 -9.92 15.96 4.37
N ILE A 97 -9.99 16.15 5.68
CA ILE A 97 -10.64 15.21 6.62
C ILE A 97 -12.12 15.04 6.24
N GLU A 98 -12.83 16.12 6.02
CA GLU A 98 -14.24 16.08 5.65
C GLU A 98 -14.46 15.35 4.32
N ASN A 99 -13.69 15.69 3.29
CA ASN A 99 -13.81 15.09 1.97
C ASN A 99 -13.58 13.58 2.01
N TYR A 100 -12.45 13.13 2.58
CA TYR A 100 -12.12 11.71 2.61
C TYR A 100 -13.01 10.90 3.57
N ALA A 101 -13.42 11.49 4.69
CA ALA A 101 -14.36 10.83 5.60
C ALA A 101 -15.74 10.62 4.98
N LYS A 102 -16.23 11.58 4.17
CA LYS A 102 -17.46 11.44 3.39
C LYS A 102 -17.33 10.38 2.31
N ARG A 103 -16.22 10.36 1.56
CA ARG A 103 -15.94 9.34 0.54
C ARG A 103 -15.97 7.93 1.13
N PHE A 104 -15.42 7.74 2.33
CA PHE A 104 -15.43 6.46 3.04
C PHE A 104 -16.67 6.18 3.89
N GLY A 105 -17.62 7.13 3.99
CA GLY A 105 -18.84 6.98 4.78
C GLY A 105 -18.59 6.85 6.28
N ILE A 106 -17.54 7.49 6.82
CA ILE A 106 -17.20 7.49 8.25
C ILE A 106 -17.23 8.88 8.89
N TYR A 107 -17.75 9.89 8.18
CA TYR A 107 -17.75 11.30 8.63
C TYR A 107 -18.42 11.46 10.00
N ASP A 108 -19.60 10.90 10.19
CA ASP A 108 -20.38 11.02 11.44
C ASP A 108 -19.71 10.31 12.63
N SER A 109 -18.76 9.42 12.35
CA SER A 109 -18.02 8.65 13.36
C SER A 109 -16.68 9.28 13.78
N LEU A 110 -16.26 10.37 13.14
CA LEU A 110 -14.92 10.97 13.36
C LEU A 110 -14.67 11.36 14.83
N ASN A 111 -15.70 11.74 15.58
CA ASN A 111 -15.58 12.12 16.98
C ASN A 111 -15.62 10.92 17.94
N SER A 112 -15.93 9.72 17.44
CA SER A 112 -15.93 8.49 18.24
C SER A 112 -14.52 7.90 18.33
N THR A 113 -14.22 7.17 19.41
CA THR A 113 -12.91 6.50 19.58
C THR A 113 -12.72 5.42 18.51
N ILE A 114 -11.49 5.28 17.99
CA ILE A 114 -11.13 4.24 17.02
C ILE A 114 -11.38 2.83 17.59
N LEU A 115 -11.33 2.67 18.91
CA LEU A 115 -11.69 1.40 19.58
C LEU A 115 -13.11 0.96 19.24
N SER A 116 -14.06 1.90 19.11
CA SER A 116 -15.45 1.61 18.77
C SER A 116 -15.71 1.33 17.29
N TYR A 117 -14.72 1.56 16.43
CA TYR A 117 -14.83 1.34 15.00
C TYR A 117 -14.85 -0.15 14.64
N SER A 118 -15.61 -0.52 13.62
CA SER A 118 -15.45 -1.82 12.96
C SER A 118 -14.05 -1.96 12.34
N HIS A 119 -13.63 -3.17 12.03
CA HIS A 119 -12.35 -3.40 11.35
C HIS A 119 -12.23 -2.56 10.07
N GLY A 120 -13.25 -2.56 9.22
CA GLY A 120 -13.27 -1.76 7.99
C GLY A 120 -13.20 -0.25 8.25
N MET A 121 -13.84 0.28 9.29
CA MET A 121 -13.72 1.69 9.68
C MET A 121 -12.32 2.03 10.17
N ARG A 122 -11.67 1.13 10.92
CA ARG A 122 -10.27 1.30 11.32
C ARG A 122 -9.36 1.33 10.10
N GLN A 123 -9.57 0.44 9.14
CA GLN A 123 -8.81 0.45 7.88
C GLN A 123 -8.97 1.78 7.14
N LYS A 124 -10.19 2.30 7.00
CA LYS A 124 -10.48 3.58 6.35
C LYS A 124 -9.75 4.76 7.02
N ILE A 125 -9.80 4.84 8.35
CA ILE A 125 -9.13 5.95 9.06
C ILE A 125 -7.60 5.87 8.96
N MET A 126 -6.99 4.67 8.95
CA MET A 126 -5.56 4.49 8.72
C MET A 126 -5.16 4.91 7.30
N ILE A 127 -5.98 4.57 6.31
CA ILE A 127 -5.79 5.02 4.92
C ILE A 127 -5.79 6.56 4.83
N MET A 128 -6.74 7.22 5.47
CA MET A 128 -6.80 8.69 5.52
C MET A 128 -5.56 9.29 6.19
N GLY A 129 -5.13 8.73 7.31
CA GLY A 129 -3.92 9.17 8.03
C GLY A 129 -2.64 9.03 7.20
N ALA A 130 -2.55 7.98 6.38
CA ALA A 130 -1.42 7.78 5.48
C ALA A 130 -1.37 8.80 4.33
N LEU A 131 -2.50 9.40 3.96
CA LEU A 131 -2.59 10.37 2.85
C LEU A 131 -2.58 11.83 3.30
N ILE A 132 -2.71 12.12 4.59
CA ILE A 132 -2.98 13.48 5.08
C ILE A 132 -1.86 14.48 4.77
N HIS A 133 -0.63 14.00 4.63
CA HIS A 133 0.55 14.80 4.28
C HIS A 133 0.86 14.81 2.78
N ASN A 134 -0.09 14.30 1.95
CA ASN A 134 0.04 14.24 0.49
C ASN A 134 1.36 13.59 0.01
N PRO A 135 1.64 12.34 0.42
CA PRO A 135 2.89 11.66 0.06
C PRO A 135 3.01 11.43 -1.44
N SER A 136 4.23 11.39 -1.97
CA SER A 136 4.48 11.02 -3.37
C SER A 136 4.45 9.49 -3.60
N VAL A 137 4.64 8.70 -2.54
CA VAL A 137 4.57 7.24 -2.61
C VAL A 137 3.54 6.73 -1.60
N TRP A 138 2.65 5.86 -2.03
CA TRP A 138 1.65 5.27 -1.15
C TRP A 138 1.87 3.76 -1.03
N ILE A 139 2.23 3.29 0.16
CA ILE A 139 2.58 1.90 0.45
C ILE A 139 1.48 1.27 1.30
N LEU A 140 0.90 0.16 0.82
CA LEU A 140 -0.22 -0.48 1.49
C LEU A 140 -0.01 -2.01 1.59
N ASP A 141 -0.20 -2.55 2.78
CA ASP A 141 -0.14 -3.99 3.02
C ASP A 141 -1.55 -4.56 3.12
N GLU A 142 -1.97 -5.39 2.13
CA GLU A 142 -3.29 -6.02 2.01
C GLU A 142 -4.48 -5.04 2.21
N PRO A 143 -4.52 -3.87 1.57
CA PRO A 143 -5.38 -2.75 1.97
C PRO A 143 -6.87 -2.98 1.72
N LEU A 144 -7.23 -3.94 0.87
CA LEU A 144 -8.64 -4.24 0.54
C LEU A 144 -9.29 -5.23 1.51
N THR A 145 -8.48 -5.86 2.36
CA THR A 145 -8.97 -6.84 3.34
C THR A 145 -9.87 -6.17 4.38
N GLY A 146 -11.07 -6.71 4.55
CA GLY A 146 -12.04 -6.21 5.54
C GLY A 146 -12.81 -4.96 5.13
N LEU A 147 -12.60 -4.42 3.93
CA LEU A 147 -13.42 -3.35 3.38
C LEU A 147 -14.70 -3.91 2.75
N ASP A 148 -15.79 -3.17 2.91
CA ASP A 148 -17.01 -3.40 2.16
C ASP A 148 -16.81 -3.07 0.64
N PRO A 149 -17.66 -3.59 -0.27
CA PRO A 149 -17.48 -3.40 -1.70
C PRO A 149 -17.40 -1.94 -2.15
N GLN A 150 -18.20 -1.05 -1.53
CA GLN A 150 -18.19 0.38 -1.85
C GLN A 150 -16.87 1.04 -1.46
N SER A 151 -16.37 0.74 -0.26
CA SER A 151 -15.10 1.26 0.24
C SER A 151 -13.90 0.70 -0.53
N ALA A 152 -13.96 -0.57 -0.94
CA ALA A 152 -12.93 -1.17 -1.79
C ALA A 152 -12.91 -0.52 -3.19
N PHE A 153 -14.07 -0.18 -3.75
CA PHE A 153 -14.16 0.57 -4.99
C PHE A 153 -13.54 1.96 -4.83
N GLU A 154 -13.92 2.68 -3.78
CA GLU A 154 -13.43 4.03 -3.50
C GLU A 154 -11.90 4.05 -3.31
N LEU A 155 -11.35 3.07 -2.57
CA LEU A 155 -9.90 2.96 -2.40
C LEU A 155 -9.18 2.75 -3.75
N LYS A 156 -9.71 1.91 -4.63
CA LYS A 156 -9.13 1.70 -5.97
C LYS A 156 -9.16 2.98 -6.81
N GLN A 157 -10.24 3.77 -6.73
CA GLN A 157 -10.33 5.07 -7.38
C GLN A 157 -9.27 6.04 -6.83
N MET A 158 -9.11 6.10 -5.50
CA MET A 158 -8.08 6.94 -4.86
C MET A 158 -6.66 6.54 -5.30
N MET A 159 -6.38 5.25 -5.45
CA MET A 159 -5.10 4.78 -5.99
C MET A 159 -4.88 5.29 -7.43
N ARG A 160 -5.89 5.19 -8.29
CA ARG A 160 -5.84 5.73 -9.66
C ARG A 160 -5.65 7.25 -9.68
N GLU A 161 -6.40 7.99 -8.87
CA GLU A 161 -6.27 9.45 -8.74
C GLU A 161 -4.85 9.84 -8.26
N HIS A 162 -4.24 9.02 -7.38
CA HIS A 162 -2.92 9.27 -6.85
C HIS A 162 -1.84 9.16 -7.95
N VAL A 163 -1.89 8.12 -8.77
CA VAL A 163 -0.93 7.94 -9.85
C VAL A 163 -1.16 8.90 -11.02
N GLN A 164 -2.40 9.32 -11.29
CA GLN A 164 -2.70 10.35 -12.29
C GLN A 164 -2.06 11.70 -11.97
N LYS A 165 -1.74 11.97 -10.69
CA LYS A 165 -0.98 13.14 -10.25
C LYS A 165 0.55 12.98 -10.40
N GLY A 166 1.02 11.87 -10.98
CA GLY A 166 2.44 11.53 -11.12
C GLY A 166 3.05 10.84 -9.89
N ASN A 167 2.24 10.53 -8.87
CA ASN A 167 2.66 9.81 -7.67
C ASN A 167 2.67 8.29 -7.90
N SER A 168 3.19 7.51 -6.93
CA SER A 168 3.31 6.06 -7.04
C SER A 168 2.48 5.35 -5.97
N VAL A 169 1.93 4.18 -6.33
CA VAL A 169 1.27 3.27 -5.39
C VAL A 169 1.97 1.93 -5.41
N PHE A 170 2.36 1.43 -4.24
CA PHE A 170 2.90 0.09 -4.05
C PHE A 170 2.03 -0.65 -3.03
N PHE A 171 1.38 -1.75 -3.43
CA PHE A 171 0.55 -2.49 -2.49
C PHE A 171 0.72 -3.99 -2.60
N SER A 172 0.59 -4.68 -1.46
CA SER A 172 0.56 -6.13 -1.44
C SER A 172 -0.86 -6.66 -1.61
N THR A 173 -0.97 -7.80 -2.26
CA THR A 173 -2.22 -8.56 -2.29
C THR A 173 -1.98 -10.04 -2.58
N HIS A 174 -2.89 -10.89 -2.13
CA HIS A 174 -3.00 -12.29 -2.56
C HIS A 174 -4.18 -12.50 -3.52
N VAL A 175 -4.95 -11.45 -3.84
CA VAL A 175 -6.11 -11.50 -4.73
C VAL A 175 -5.67 -11.13 -6.14
N LEU A 176 -5.45 -12.15 -6.98
CA LEU A 176 -4.91 -11.99 -8.32
C LEU A 176 -5.81 -11.18 -9.24
N GLU A 177 -7.13 -11.34 -9.14
CA GLU A 177 -8.11 -10.58 -9.94
C GLU A 177 -8.00 -9.05 -9.67
N VAL A 178 -7.73 -8.66 -8.42
CA VAL A 178 -7.51 -7.24 -8.08
C VAL A 178 -6.25 -6.74 -8.74
N ALA A 179 -5.16 -7.50 -8.64
CA ALA A 179 -3.90 -7.12 -9.26
C ALA A 179 -4.02 -6.99 -10.78
N GLU A 180 -4.67 -7.96 -11.44
CA GLU A 180 -4.87 -7.98 -12.89
C GLU A 180 -5.64 -6.76 -13.41
N LYS A 181 -6.63 -6.27 -12.63
CA LYS A 181 -7.48 -5.13 -13.03
C LYS A 181 -6.92 -3.76 -12.62
N LEU A 182 -6.11 -3.73 -11.58
CA LEU A 182 -5.69 -2.46 -10.96
C LEU A 182 -4.24 -2.09 -11.27
N CYS A 183 -3.33 -3.07 -11.36
CA CYS A 183 -1.90 -2.79 -11.46
C CYS A 183 -1.46 -2.45 -12.87
N ASP A 184 -0.54 -1.51 -12.97
CA ASP A 184 0.23 -1.22 -14.18
C ASP A 184 1.48 -2.13 -14.24
N GLU A 185 2.05 -2.44 -13.07
CA GLU A 185 3.15 -3.39 -12.91
C GLU A 185 2.85 -4.37 -11.77
N ILE A 186 3.42 -5.56 -11.87
CA ILE A 186 3.33 -6.59 -10.82
C ILE A 186 4.70 -7.16 -10.49
N CYS A 187 4.92 -7.42 -9.22
CA CYS A 187 6.07 -8.20 -8.73
C CYS A 187 5.55 -9.45 -8.03
N ILE A 188 5.93 -10.63 -8.48
CA ILE A 188 5.49 -11.93 -7.95
C ILE A 188 6.58 -12.48 -7.02
N ILE A 189 6.20 -12.78 -5.77
CA ILE A 189 7.10 -13.33 -4.75
C ILE A 189 6.65 -14.71 -4.27
N LYS A 190 7.60 -15.64 -4.11
CA LYS A 190 7.40 -16.97 -3.51
C LYS A 190 8.54 -17.29 -2.56
N LYS A 191 8.23 -17.71 -1.32
CA LYS A 191 9.22 -18.14 -0.30
C LYS A 191 10.41 -17.16 -0.14
N GLY A 192 10.12 -15.87 -0.22
CA GLY A 192 11.12 -14.81 -0.08
C GLY A 192 12.00 -14.56 -1.31
N LYS A 193 11.69 -15.15 -2.46
CA LYS A 193 12.35 -14.91 -3.75
C LYS A 193 11.42 -14.18 -4.70
N LEU A 194 11.95 -13.21 -5.42
CA LEU A 194 11.23 -12.53 -6.49
C LEU A 194 11.28 -13.43 -7.74
N LEU A 195 10.12 -13.82 -8.25
CA LEU A 195 10.01 -14.66 -9.45
C LEU A 195 9.85 -13.82 -10.72
N TYR A 196 9.17 -12.68 -10.62
CA TYR A 196 8.90 -11.76 -11.72
C TYR A 196 8.71 -10.34 -11.18
N CYS A 197 9.10 -9.34 -11.97
CA CYS A 197 8.68 -7.95 -11.77
C CYS A 197 8.66 -7.24 -13.14
N GLY A 198 7.52 -6.66 -13.51
CA GLY A 198 7.30 -5.96 -14.79
C GLY A 198 5.82 -5.77 -15.06
N THR A 199 5.48 -5.40 -16.30
CA THR A 199 4.10 -5.20 -16.72
C THR A 199 3.36 -6.53 -16.93
N LEU A 200 2.02 -6.48 -16.87
CA LEU A 200 1.19 -7.66 -17.19
C LEU A 200 1.35 -8.10 -18.65
N ASP A 201 1.55 -7.17 -19.57
CA ASP A 201 1.71 -7.48 -20.99
C ASP A 201 3.05 -8.19 -21.25
N GLU A 202 4.14 -7.75 -20.63
CA GLU A 202 5.44 -8.43 -20.67
C GLU A 202 5.34 -9.86 -20.08
N LEU A 203 4.64 -10.00 -18.94
CA LEU A 203 4.41 -11.31 -18.33
C LEU A 203 3.65 -12.25 -19.26
N ARG A 204 2.57 -11.77 -19.88
CA ARG A 204 1.76 -12.54 -20.83
C ARG A 204 2.54 -12.91 -22.11
N ALA A 205 3.44 -12.03 -22.57
CA ALA A 205 4.29 -12.31 -23.73
C ALA A 205 5.28 -13.46 -23.51
N THR A 206 5.70 -13.68 -22.27
CA THR A 206 6.59 -14.80 -21.90
C THR A 206 5.86 -16.12 -21.66
N HIS A 207 4.53 -16.09 -21.55
CA HIS A 207 3.65 -17.23 -21.36
C HIS A 207 2.67 -17.34 -22.54
N LYS A 208 1.86 -18.40 -22.63
CA LYS A 208 0.87 -18.54 -23.71
C LYS A 208 -0.09 -17.35 -23.68
N SER A 209 -0.16 -16.61 -24.75
CA SER A 209 -0.68 -15.23 -24.91
C SER A 209 -2.12 -14.92 -24.45
N ASN A 210 -2.88 -15.89 -23.92
CA ASN A 210 -4.24 -15.71 -23.40
C ASN A 210 -4.45 -16.28 -22.00
N ALA A 211 -3.38 -16.58 -21.26
CA ALA A 211 -3.50 -17.07 -19.89
C ALA A 211 -3.89 -15.93 -18.93
N SER A 212 -4.84 -16.20 -18.01
CA SER A 212 -5.13 -15.28 -16.90
C SER A 212 -3.91 -15.15 -16.00
N LEU A 213 -3.81 -14.04 -15.25
CA LEU A 213 -2.75 -13.87 -14.24
C LEU A 213 -2.73 -15.04 -13.25
N GLU A 214 -3.90 -15.60 -12.93
CA GLU A 214 -4.01 -16.76 -12.04
C GLU A 214 -3.30 -18.00 -12.61
N ASN A 215 -3.51 -18.32 -13.88
CA ASN A 215 -2.84 -19.46 -14.52
C ASN A 215 -1.31 -19.27 -14.56
N ILE A 216 -0.86 -18.07 -14.92
CA ILE A 216 0.58 -17.76 -14.96
C ILE A 216 1.17 -17.81 -13.54
N PHE A 217 0.45 -17.28 -12.56
CA PHE A 217 0.90 -17.30 -11.17
C PHE A 217 1.04 -18.74 -10.63
N LEU A 218 0.07 -19.62 -10.94
CA LEU A 218 0.13 -21.03 -10.57
C LEU A 218 1.32 -21.72 -11.26
N GLU A 219 1.51 -21.50 -12.56
CA GLU A 219 2.64 -22.07 -13.30
C GLU A 219 3.99 -21.65 -12.67
N LEU A 220 4.18 -20.35 -12.38
CA LEU A 220 5.39 -19.82 -11.74
C LEU A 220 5.58 -20.33 -10.31
N THR A 221 4.49 -20.58 -9.59
CA THR A 221 4.55 -20.97 -8.18
C THR A 221 4.48 -22.49 -7.97
N GLU A 222 3.99 -23.28 -8.92
CA GLU A 222 3.96 -24.75 -8.86
C GLU A 222 5.22 -25.41 -9.39
N THR A 223 6.08 -24.69 -10.12
CA THR A 223 7.36 -25.23 -10.58
C THR A 223 8.14 -25.77 -9.36
N LYS A 224 8.29 -27.08 -9.33
CA LYS A 224 8.90 -27.83 -8.23
C LYS A 224 10.33 -27.34 -7.94
N ASP A 225 10.61 -27.17 -6.64
CA ASP A 225 11.97 -27.01 -6.09
C ASP A 225 12.89 -28.14 -6.55
#